data_5e645a7bda6105041e06094416132a98
#
_entry.id   5e645a7bda6105041e06094416132a98
#
_cell.length_a   1.000
_cell.length_b   1.000
_cell.length_c   1.000
_cell.angle_alpha   90.00
_cell.angle_beta   90.00
_cell.angle_gamma   90.00
#
_symmetry.space_group_name_H-M   'P 1'
#
loop_
_entity.id
_entity.type
_entity.pdbx_description
1 polymer ?
#
loop_
_entity_poly.entity_id
_entity_poly.type
_entity_poly.pdbx_seq_one_letter_code
_entity_poly.pdbx_strand_id
1 'polypeptide(L)'
;SVPANATLQSLVDDGHAAPAPGDLIAVDGSVAERGGGNALSATINGDATDDPHARVVRDAVITIDDGADVTEEYEETTSRLPFSASSMQATPDAYYKGSVHLYSTGVDGTQAVRTGKVSGKSVTTVIEQPVNSGFTAYTPDTGGDKVIALTFDDGPWPESSRQILDILNENDAHATFFVIGNQCKDNATVLRQIADAGNQVATHSYDHAEGSRQGGNMTLMPANEQIAEITKGFDAIEDVLGYQVSRVMRAPGGNYYGPMVETLSSQVKAEIGWDVDTLDWSRPGVDAIVQRILSVQPGQIVLMHDGGGERNQTVEALRIALPQLREQGYRFVTVDELLEYGVAGN
;
A
#
# COMPACT_ATOMS: atom_id res chain seq x y z
N SER A 1 47.54 7.28 57.95
CA SER A 1 46.83 6.01 58.18
C SER A 1 45.32 6.27 58.12
N VAL A 2 44.64 5.51 57.35
CA VAL A 2 43.19 5.62 57.15
C VAL A 2 42.47 4.91 58.30
N PRO A 3 41.42 5.46 58.91
CA PRO A 3 40.62 4.83 59.96
C PRO A 3 40.01 3.48 59.53
N ALA A 4 39.77 2.57 60.47
CA ALA A 4 39.24 1.23 60.16
C ALA A 4 37.85 1.16 59.56
N ASN A 5 37.10 2.29 59.56
CA ASN A 5 35.77 2.44 59.00
C ASN A 5 35.69 3.58 57.93
N ALA A 6 36.83 3.86 57.28
CA ALA A 6 36.85 4.86 56.21
C ALA A 6 35.93 4.46 55.04
N THR A 7 35.37 5.47 54.40
CA THR A 7 34.64 5.39 53.15
C THR A 7 35.40 6.15 52.02
N LEU A 8 35.01 5.95 50.76
CA LEU A 8 35.59 6.71 49.68
C LEU A 8 35.39 8.25 49.92
N GLN A 9 34.21 8.64 50.42
CA GLN A 9 33.96 10.05 50.75
C GLN A 9 34.90 10.55 51.86
N SER A 10 35.21 9.76 52.89
CA SER A 10 36.12 10.20 53.93
C SER A 10 37.57 10.35 53.41
N LEU A 11 37.98 9.62 52.41
CA LEU A 11 39.29 9.81 51.75
C LEU A 11 39.35 11.13 50.96
N VAL A 12 38.24 11.52 50.35
CA VAL A 12 38.11 12.81 49.68
C VAL A 12 38.14 13.96 50.71
N ASP A 13 37.33 13.83 51.78
CA ASP A 13 37.22 14.84 52.84
C ASP A 13 38.56 15.04 53.56
N ASP A 14 39.33 13.99 53.73
CA ASP A 14 40.66 14.03 54.35
C ASP A 14 41.78 14.48 53.36
N GLY A 15 41.42 14.82 52.11
CA GLY A 15 42.32 15.34 51.08
C GLY A 15 43.23 14.30 50.43
N HIS A 16 42.90 13.02 50.50
CA HIS A 16 43.65 11.94 49.83
C HIS A 16 43.35 11.90 48.32
N ALA A 17 42.20 12.44 47.86
CA ALA A 17 41.82 12.66 46.48
C ALA A 17 40.96 13.92 46.37
N ALA A 18 40.82 14.46 45.16
CA ALA A 18 39.99 15.62 44.89
C ALA A 18 39.26 15.47 43.56
N PRO A 19 38.36 14.46 43.44
CA PRO A 19 37.62 14.26 42.21
C PRO A 19 36.65 15.42 41.94
N ALA A 20 36.47 15.79 40.68
CA ALA A 20 35.39 16.65 40.25
C ALA A 20 34.10 15.84 40.11
N PRO A 21 32.95 16.29 40.63
CA PRO A 21 31.70 15.61 40.39
C PRO A 21 31.28 15.71 38.92
N GLY A 22 30.65 14.68 38.39
CA GLY A 22 30.02 14.69 37.07
C GLY A 22 28.82 15.64 37.01
N ASP A 23 28.35 15.96 35.86
CA ASP A 23 27.19 16.80 35.65
C ASP A 23 25.87 15.99 35.61
N LEU A 24 24.75 16.56 35.98
CA LEU A 24 23.44 16.05 35.72
C LEU A 24 23.06 16.50 34.29
N ILE A 25 22.77 15.51 33.43
CA ILE A 25 22.48 15.74 32.02
C ILE A 25 20.97 15.66 31.79
N ALA A 26 20.42 16.70 31.17
CA ALA A 26 19.03 16.75 30.79
C ALA A 26 18.72 15.71 29.67
N VAL A 27 17.43 15.37 29.49
CA VAL A 27 16.97 14.42 28.46
C VAL A 27 17.35 14.83 27.04
N ASP A 28 17.64 16.11 26.79
CA ASP A 28 18.11 16.64 25.51
C ASP A 28 19.64 16.60 25.32
N GLY A 29 20.36 16.04 26.30
CA GLY A 29 21.81 15.94 26.32
C GLY A 29 22.55 17.20 26.79
N SER A 30 21.86 18.24 27.17
CA SER A 30 22.46 19.45 27.75
C SER A 30 22.66 19.27 29.25
N VAL A 31 23.55 20.09 29.84
CA VAL A 31 23.75 20.09 31.28
C VAL A 31 22.54 20.71 31.99
N ALA A 32 21.88 19.92 32.82
CA ALA A 32 20.79 20.37 33.68
C ALA A 32 21.33 21.03 34.97
N GLU A 33 22.34 20.39 35.59
CA GLU A 33 22.99 20.92 36.80
C GLU A 33 24.47 20.50 36.80
N ARG A 34 25.37 21.51 36.96
CA ARG A 34 26.79 21.27 37.08
C ARG A 34 27.12 20.62 38.43
N GLY A 35 27.87 19.50 38.39
CA GLY A 35 28.22 18.76 39.61
C GLY A 35 27.04 17.96 40.19
N GLY A 36 25.90 17.85 39.47
CA GLY A 36 24.73 17.10 39.91
C GLY A 36 24.75 15.59 39.51
N GLY A 37 25.82 15.15 38.90
CA GLY A 37 26.04 13.72 38.57
C GLY A 37 26.66 12.94 39.74
N ASN A 38 27.38 11.88 39.44
CA ASN A 38 28.06 11.08 40.47
C ASN A 38 29.19 11.91 41.10
N ALA A 39 29.34 11.83 42.44
CA ALA A 39 30.34 12.59 43.20
C ALA A 39 31.78 12.14 42.83
N LEU A 40 31.95 10.89 42.52
CA LEU A 40 33.23 10.27 42.14
C LEU A 40 32.99 8.96 41.36
N SER A 41 34.01 8.46 40.69
CA SER A 41 34.14 7.07 40.30
C SER A 41 35.35 6.47 40.97
N ALA A 42 35.32 5.20 41.34
CA ALA A 42 36.42 4.57 42.01
C ALA A 42 36.54 3.06 41.66
N THR A 43 37.71 2.51 41.96
CA THR A 43 37.88 1.07 42.06
C THR A 43 38.42 0.71 43.45
N ILE A 44 37.93 -0.42 44.01
CA ILE A 44 38.43 -1.02 45.24
C ILE A 44 38.88 -2.41 44.90
N ASN A 45 40.21 -2.65 44.95
CA ASN A 45 40.82 -3.92 44.51
C ASN A 45 40.47 -4.35 43.06
N GLY A 46 40.19 -3.35 42.21
CA GLY A 46 39.81 -3.56 40.81
C GLY A 46 38.29 -3.61 40.56
N ASP A 47 37.47 -3.71 41.60
CA ASP A 47 36.00 -3.65 41.48
C ASP A 47 35.55 -2.19 41.38
N ALA A 48 34.82 -1.86 40.33
CA ALA A 48 34.29 -0.49 40.10
C ALA A 48 33.13 -0.15 41.01
N THR A 49 33.09 1.11 41.49
CA THR A 49 31.98 1.68 42.27
C THR A 49 31.91 3.20 42.07
N ASP A 50 30.71 3.73 42.16
CA ASP A 50 30.40 5.16 42.18
C ASP A 50 29.74 5.56 43.53
N ASP A 51 29.63 4.63 44.48
CA ASP A 51 29.09 4.88 45.83
C ASP A 51 30.12 5.55 46.70
N PRO A 52 29.98 6.85 47.04
CA PRO A 52 30.90 7.59 47.93
C PRO A 52 30.96 6.98 49.34
N HIS A 53 29.94 6.22 49.76
CA HIS A 53 29.86 5.59 51.05
C HIS A 53 30.41 4.15 51.10
N ALA A 54 30.93 3.66 49.93
CA ALA A 54 31.58 2.36 49.89
C ALA A 54 32.71 2.28 50.87
N ARG A 55 32.76 1.19 51.70
CA ARG A 55 33.75 1.00 52.75
C ARG A 55 35.08 0.59 52.19
N VAL A 56 36.11 1.25 52.71
CA VAL A 56 37.51 0.90 52.42
C VAL A 56 37.98 -0.17 53.40
N VAL A 57 38.44 -1.30 52.88
CA VAL A 57 39.00 -2.38 53.71
C VAL A 57 40.52 -2.18 53.82
N ARG A 58 41.07 -2.74 54.92
CA ARG A 58 42.52 -2.68 55.17
C ARG A 58 43.29 -3.30 53.99
N ASP A 59 44.40 -2.63 53.61
CA ASP A 59 45.28 -3.05 52.53
C ASP A 59 44.65 -3.07 51.12
N ALA A 60 43.47 -2.45 50.93
CA ALA A 60 42.88 -2.31 49.63
C ALA A 60 43.66 -1.36 48.71
N VAL A 61 43.73 -1.70 47.44
CA VAL A 61 44.20 -0.82 46.37
C VAL A 61 42.99 -0.01 45.88
N ILE A 62 43.06 1.30 45.98
CA ILE A 62 41.97 2.23 45.67
C ILE A 62 42.43 3.21 44.59
N THR A 63 41.62 3.37 43.55
CA THR A 63 41.70 4.48 42.60
C THR A 63 40.46 5.35 42.76
N ILE A 64 40.59 6.64 42.83
CA ILE A 64 39.47 7.61 42.87
C ILE A 64 39.67 8.58 41.71
N ASP A 65 38.70 8.64 40.82
CA ASP A 65 38.64 9.48 39.62
C ASP A 65 37.41 10.39 39.67
N ASP A 66 37.30 11.33 38.75
CA ASP A 66 36.17 12.21 38.59
C ASP A 66 34.84 11.42 38.44
N GLY A 67 33.77 12.02 38.95
CA GLY A 67 32.42 11.45 38.85
C GLY A 67 31.91 11.42 37.41
N ALA A 68 31.13 10.41 37.08
CA ALA A 68 30.49 10.31 35.79
C ALA A 68 29.23 11.22 35.73
N ASP A 69 28.95 11.72 34.52
CA ASP A 69 27.69 12.38 34.23
C ASP A 69 26.53 11.40 34.37
N VAL A 70 25.39 11.89 34.88
CA VAL A 70 24.18 11.10 35.06
C VAL A 70 23.02 11.77 34.34
N THR A 71 22.26 11.02 33.54
CA THR A 71 21.03 11.54 32.97
C THR A 71 19.95 11.68 34.04
N GLU A 72 19.28 12.84 34.08
CA GLU A 72 18.18 13.10 35.01
C GLU A 72 17.06 12.07 34.88
N GLU A 73 16.32 11.86 35.97
CA GLU A 73 15.07 11.12 35.89
C GLU A 73 14.07 11.83 34.97
N TYR A 74 13.29 11.07 34.22
CA TYR A 74 12.30 11.61 33.29
C TYR A 74 10.96 10.86 33.39
N GLU A 75 9.92 11.53 32.93
CA GLU A 75 8.63 10.91 32.62
C GLU A 75 8.56 10.65 31.11
N GLU A 76 8.07 9.49 30.72
CA GLU A 76 7.86 9.14 29.32
C GLU A 76 6.37 8.99 29.04
N THR A 77 5.89 9.65 28.00
CA THR A 77 4.53 9.52 27.49
C THR A 77 4.57 9.18 26.02
N THR A 78 3.72 8.26 25.58
CA THR A 78 3.55 7.97 24.18
C THR A 78 2.35 8.73 23.61
N SER A 79 2.48 9.18 22.38
CA SER A 79 1.41 9.87 21.66
C SER A 79 1.38 9.46 20.19
N ARG A 80 0.23 9.68 19.57
CA ARG A 80 0.02 9.48 18.15
C ARG A 80 0.88 10.45 17.34
N LEU A 81 1.55 9.93 16.31
CA LEU A 81 2.20 10.73 15.27
C LEU A 81 1.32 10.64 14.00
N PRO A 82 0.56 11.70 13.66
CA PRO A 82 -0.37 11.64 12.54
C PRO A 82 0.34 11.38 11.20
N PHE A 83 -0.28 10.58 10.35
CA PHE A 83 0.15 10.47 8.96
C PHE A 83 -0.23 11.73 8.17
N SER A 84 0.42 11.94 7.04
CA SER A 84 0.10 12.98 6.07
C SER A 84 -0.50 12.36 4.82
N ALA A 85 -1.32 13.13 4.08
CA ALA A 85 -1.70 12.75 2.73
C ALA A 85 -0.45 12.70 1.83
N SER A 86 -0.38 11.73 0.92
CA SER A 86 0.67 11.67 -0.08
C SER A 86 0.66 12.92 -0.96
N SER A 87 1.82 13.32 -1.45
CA SER A 87 1.94 14.35 -2.48
C SER A 87 1.34 13.89 -3.83
N MET A 88 1.18 12.58 -4.06
CA MET A 88 0.50 12.05 -5.23
C MET A 88 -0.99 11.97 -4.96
N GLN A 89 -1.74 12.85 -5.59
CA GLN A 89 -3.20 12.85 -5.58
C GLN A 89 -3.73 12.05 -6.76
N ALA A 90 -4.90 11.43 -6.59
CA ALA A 90 -5.63 10.80 -7.66
C ALA A 90 -6.18 11.87 -8.62
N THR A 91 -5.45 12.18 -9.65
CA THR A 91 -5.83 13.11 -10.72
C THR A 91 -6.07 12.35 -12.03
N PRO A 92 -6.81 12.90 -13.00
CA PRO A 92 -6.93 12.28 -14.31
C PRO A 92 -5.57 11.98 -14.97
N ASP A 93 -4.59 12.86 -14.82
CA ASP A 93 -3.24 12.62 -15.35
C ASP A 93 -2.49 11.49 -14.63
N ALA A 94 -2.76 11.29 -13.33
CA ALA A 94 -2.16 10.21 -12.57
C ALA A 94 -2.73 8.85 -12.97
N TYR A 95 -3.99 8.80 -13.39
CA TYR A 95 -4.66 7.59 -13.87
C TYR A 95 -3.89 6.94 -15.05
N TYR A 96 -3.43 7.73 -16.00
CA TYR A 96 -2.75 7.23 -17.19
C TYR A 96 -1.25 6.92 -17.00
N LYS A 97 -0.74 6.89 -15.77
CA LYS A 97 0.65 6.51 -15.47
C LYS A 97 0.88 5.01 -15.33
N GLY A 98 -0.18 4.24 -15.35
CA GLY A 98 -0.16 2.78 -15.30
C GLY A 98 -1.57 2.25 -15.31
N SER A 99 -1.74 0.96 -15.49
CA SER A 99 -3.04 0.29 -15.63
C SER A 99 -3.61 -0.28 -14.34
N VAL A 100 -2.83 -0.29 -13.27
CA VAL A 100 -3.27 -0.74 -11.93
C VAL A 100 -3.23 0.43 -10.96
N HIS A 101 -4.35 0.70 -10.33
CA HIS A 101 -4.54 1.83 -9.43
C HIS A 101 -4.81 1.33 -8.01
N LEU A 102 -3.91 1.74 -7.09
CA LEU A 102 -4.01 1.41 -5.67
C LEU A 102 -4.17 2.69 -4.88
N TYR A 103 -4.96 2.61 -3.81
CA TYR A 103 -4.98 3.63 -2.78
C TYR A 103 -4.64 2.98 -1.44
N SER A 104 -3.60 3.48 -0.78
CA SER A 104 -3.25 3.10 0.59
C SER A 104 -3.85 4.10 1.57
N THR A 105 -4.66 3.63 2.50
CA THR A 105 -5.05 4.40 3.68
C THR A 105 -3.83 4.65 4.55
N GLY A 106 -3.68 5.90 5.04
CA GLY A 106 -2.61 6.22 5.96
C GLY A 106 -2.78 5.49 7.30
N VAL A 107 -1.66 5.23 7.93
CA VAL A 107 -1.60 4.67 9.28
C VAL A 107 -0.77 5.62 10.14
N ASP A 108 -1.33 5.99 11.30
CA ASP A 108 -0.58 6.83 12.25
C ASP A 108 0.61 6.07 12.82
N GLY A 109 1.69 6.80 12.99
CA GLY A 109 2.84 6.36 13.77
C GLY A 109 2.67 6.61 15.26
N THR A 110 3.72 6.30 16.00
CA THR A 110 3.80 6.49 17.44
C THR A 110 5.09 7.22 17.79
N GLN A 111 5.02 8.19 18.69
CA GLN A 111 6.18 8.89 19.23
C GLN A 111 6.18 8.84 20.75
N ALA A 112 7.37 8.84 21.34
CA ALA A 112 7.59 9.01 22.77
C ALA A 112 8.09 10.42 23.06
N VAL A 113 7.57 11.04 24.11
CA VAL A 113 8.05 12.31 24.65
C VAL A 113 8.60 12.04 26.04
N ARG A 114 9.90 12.27 26.21
CA ARG A 114 10.57 12.24 27.52
C ARG A 114 10.67 13.64 28.06
N THR A 115 10.22 13.86 29.27
CA THR A 115 10.33 15.15 29.96
C THR A 115 11.13 14.98 31.23
N GLY A 116 12.26 15.69 31.32
CA GLY A 116 13.16 15.66 32.48
C GLY A 116 12.50 16.26 33.70
N LYS A 117 12.65 15.59 34.85
CA LYS A 117 12.06 16.04 36.11
C LYS A 117 12.76 17.24 36.74
N VAL A 118 14.03 17.44 36.43
CA VAL A 118 14.85 18.56 36.96
C VAL A 118 14.87 19.71 35.98
N SER A 119 15.23 19.44 34.72
CA SER A 119 15.37 20.47 33.70
C SER A 119 14.03 20.99 33.17
N GLY A 120 12.97 20.16 33.20
CA GLY A 120 11.70 20.43 32.56
C GLY A 120 11.77 20.36 31.02
N LYS A 121 12.93 20.01 30.46
CA LYS A 121 13.11 19.89 29.01
C LYS A 121 12.49 18.62 28.48
N SER A 122 12.07 18.65 27.21
CA SER A 122 11.48 17.50 26.56
C SER A 122 12.23 17.14 25.28
N VAL A 123 12.31 15.84 25.01
CA VAL A 123 12.79 15.31 23.74
C VAL A 123 11.75 14.35 23.17
N THR A 124 11.52 14.45 21.88
CA THR A 124 10.58 13.59 21.17
C THR A 124 11.37 12.59 20.31
N THR A 125 11.03 11.32 20.43
CA THR A 125 11.60 10.22 19.62
C THR A 125 10.49 9.50 18.89
N VAL A 126 10.61 9.33 17.59
CA VAL A 126 9.67 8.52 16.81
C VAL A 126 9.91 7.05 17.10
N ILE A 127 8.88 6.34 17.57
CA ILE A 127 8.91 4.90 17.84
C ILE A 127 8.53 4.15 16.56
N GLU A 128 7.42 4.59 15.91
CA GLU A 128 6.92 4.04 14.66
C GLU A 128 6.67 5.19 13.69
N GLN A 129 7.23 5.08 12.50
CA GLN A 129 6.97 6.06 11.44
C GLN A 129 5.53 5.93 10.93
N PRO A 130 4.83 7.04 10.67
CA PRO A 130 3.52 6.97 10.04
C PRO A 130 3.67 6.49 8.58
N VAL A 131 2.67 5.74 8.13
CA VAL A 131 2.52 5.41 6.71
C VAL A 131 1.55 6.42 6.11
N ASN A 132 2.00 7.21 5.15
CA ASN A 132 1.15 8.21 4.51
C ASN A 132 0.11 7.56 3.60
N SER A 133 -1.09 8.15 3.53
CA SER A 133 -2.06 7.76 2.52
C SER A 133 -1.60 8.18 1.13
N GLY A 134 -2.02 7.46 0.09
CA GLY A 134 -1.64 7.85 -1.26
C GLY A 134 -2.23 7.01 -2.38
N PHE A 135 -2.24 7.60 -3.57
CA PHE A 135 -2.62 6.96 -4.82
C PHE A 135 -1.36 6.53 -5.58
N THR A 136 -1.37 5.31 -6.08
CA THR A 136 -0.29 4.75 -6.91
C THR A 136 -0.89 4.20 -8.19
N ALA A 137 -0.30 4.53 -9.34
CA ALA A 137 -0.61 3.94 -10.63
C ALA A 137 0.65 3.26 -11.18
N TYR A 138 0.54 2.01 -11.62
CA TYR A 138 1.66 1.25 -12.18
C TYR A 138 1.18 0.24 -13.21
N THR A 139 2.08 -0.19 -14.09
CA THR A 139 1.90 -1.38 -14.94
C THR A 139 2.71 -2.52 -14.33
N PRO A 140 2.17 -3.75 -14.18
CA PRO A 140 2.88 -4.87 -13.60
C PRO A 140 4.19 -5.19 -14.34
N ASP A 141 5.26 -5.37 -13.57
CA ASP A 141 6.56 -5.78 -14.13
C ASP A 141 6.67 -7.30 -14.14
N THR A 142 6.63 -7.88 -15.33
CA THR A 142 6.69 -9.33 -15.50
C THR A 142 8.12 -9.88 -15.59
N GLY A 143 9.15 -9.03 -15.39
CA GLY A 143 10.55 -9.45 -15.50
C GLY A 143 10.93 -9.98 -16.89
N GLY A 144 10.15 -9.65 -17.91
CA GLY A 144 10.33 -10.13 -19.28
C GLY A 144 9.47 -11.33 -19.67
N ASP A 145 8.70 -11.92 -18.75
CA ASP A 145 7.69 -12.92 -19.06
C ASP A 145 6.63 -12.31 -19.98
N LYS A 146 6.35 -12.97 -21.09
CA LYS A 146 5.35 -12.51 -22.06
C LYS A 146 3.95 -12.89 -21.60
N VAL A 147 3.45 -12.21 -20.57
CA VAL A 147 2.08 -12.32 -20.07
C VAL A 147 1.36 -10.98 -20.20
N ILE A 148 0.10 -11.03 -20.57
CA ILE A 148 -0.79 -9.86 -20.72
C ILE A 148 -2.18 -10.22 -20.21
N ALA A 149 -2.96 -9.20 -19.82
CA ALA A 149 -4.37 -9.39 -19.49
C ALA A 149 -5.26 -8.82 -20.61
N LEU A 150 -6.10 -9.66 -21.17
CA LEU A 150 -7.20 -9.26 -22.03
C LEU A 150 -8.39 -8.92 -21.15
N THR A 151 -9.02 -7.77 -21.39
CA THR A 151 -10.16 -7.32 -20.58
C THR A 151 -11.31 -6.86 -21.44
N PHE A 152 -12.54 -7.16 -20.98
CA PHE A 152 -13.78 -6.87 -21.70
C PHE A 152 -14.76 -6.14 -20.79
N ASP A 153 -15.27 -5.01 -21.24
CA ASP A 153 -16.21 -4.17 -20.50
C ASP A 153 -17.63 -4.26 -21.07
N ASP A 154 -18.61 -3.80 -20.29
CA ASP A 154 -20.01 -3.61 -20.64
C ASP A 154 -20.85 -4.89 -20.77
N GLY A 155 -20.27 -6.07 -20.56
CA GLY A 155 -21.03 -7.34 -20.53
C GLY A 155 -21.82 -7.54 -19.22
N PRO A 156 -22.42 -8.74 -19.04
CA PRO A 156 -22.44 -9.86 -19.96
C PRO A 156 -23.45 -9.65 -21.10
N TRP A 157 -23.03 -9.89 -22.33
CA TRP A 157 -23.85 -9.75 -23.52
C TRP A 157 -23.95 -11.10 -24.27
N PRO A 158 -25.10 -11.80 -24.26
CA PRO A 158 -25.18 -13.23 -24.60
C PRO A 158 -24.58 -13.62 -25.95
N GLU A 159 -24.62 -12.75 -26.95
CA GLU A 159 -24.11 -13.04 -28.28
C GLU A 159 -22.59 -12.88 -28.36
N SER A 160 -22.10 -11.67 -28.14
CA SER A 160 -20.66 -11.34 -28.25
C SER A 160 -19.82 -11.98 -27.15
N SER A 161 -20.30 -12.02 -25.90
CA SER A 161 -19.55 -12.67 -24.81
C SER A 161 -19.31 -14.15 -25.08
N ARG A 162 -20.31 -14.89 -25.64
CA ARG A 162 -20.11 -16.30 -26.02
C ARG A 162 -19.11 -16.47 -27.16
N GLN A 163 -19.21 -15.64 -28.20
CA GLN A 163 -18.26 -15.69 -29.30
C GLN A 163 -16.83 -15.38 -28.85
N ILE A 164 -16.65 -14.44 -27.94
CA ILE A 164 -15.35 -14.12 -27.34
C ILE A 164 -14.86 -15.31 -26.51
N LEU A 165 -15.74 -15.92 -25.68
CA LEU A 165 -15.41 -17.08 -24.87
C LEU A 165 -14.95 -18.27 -25.73
N ASP A 166 -15.60 -18.53 -26.86
CA ASP A 166 -15.19 -19.59 -27.81
C ASP A 166 -13.76 -19.32 -28.32
N ILE A 167 -13.45 -18.07 -28.70
CA ILE A 167 -12.12 -17.70 -29.19
C ILE A 167 -11.06 -17.80 -28.08
N LEU A 168 -11.38 -17.39 -26.85
CA LEU A 168 -10.48 -17.55 -25.71
C LEU A 168 -10.14 -19.04 -25.49
N ASN A 169 -11.16 -19.91 -25.47
CA ASN A 169 -10.99 -21.36 -25.30
C ASN A 169 -10.14 -21.96 -26.43
N GLU A 170 -10.36 -21.57 -27.69
CA GLU A 170 -9.57 -22.02 -28.84
C GLU A 170 -8.10 -21.64 -28.73
N ASN A 171 -7.79 -20.59 -27.99
CA ASN A 171 -6.44 -20.04 -27.82
C ASN A 171 -5.81 -20.35 -26.45
N ASP A 172 -6.44 -21.20 -25.61
CA ASP A 172 -5.96 -21.50 -24.26
C ASP A 172 -5.70 -20.20 -23.47
N ALA A 173 -6.67 -19.27 -23.56
CA ALA A 173 -6.58 -17.92 -23.04
C ALA A 173 -7.60 -17.73 -21.92
N HIS A 174 -7.16 -17.08 -20.84
CA HIS A 174 -8.05 -16.52 -19.82
C HIS A 174 -8.08 -14.99 -19.93
N ALA A 175 -9.21 -14.41 -19.54
CA ALA A 175 -9.45 -12.98 -19.60
C ALA A 175 -10.19 -12.50 -18.34
N THR A 176 -10.33 -11.19 -18.20
CA THR A 176 -11.16 -10.57 -17.15
C THR A 176 -12.31 -9.81 -17.79
N PHE A 177 -13.52 -10.10 -17.33
CA PHE A 177 -14.75 -9.45 -17.78
C PHE A 177 -15.23 -8.49 -16.68
N PHE A 178 -15.23 -7.20 -16.98
CA PHE A 178 -15.77 -6.14 -16.11
C PHE A 178 -17.25 -5.94 -16.49
N VAL A 179 -18.13 -6.58 -15.74
CA VAL A 179 -19.55 -6.66 -16.07
C VAL A 179 -20.37 -5.58 -15.38
N ILE A 180 -21.44 -5.13 -16.03
CA ILE A 180 -22.41 -4.19 -15.48
C ILE A 180 -23.38 -4.98 -14.59
N GLY A 181 -23.46 -4.61 -13.31
CA GLY A 181 -24.19 -5.36 -12.29
C GLY A 181 -25.67 -5.59 -12.63
N ASN A 182 -26.39 -4.57 -13.09
CA ASN A 182 -27.81 -4.67 -13.41
C ASN A 182 -28.13 -5.61 -14.60
N GLN A 183 -27.14 -6.04 -15.38
CA GLN A 183 -27.28 -6.98 -16.47
C GLN A 183 -27.03 -8.43 -16.04
N CYS A 184 -26.38 -8.67 -14.90
CA CYS A 184 -25.94 -10.01 -14.47
C CYS A 184 -27.08 -11.00 -14.33
N LYS A 185 -28.19 -10.61 -13.70
CA LYS A 185 -29.34 -11.49 -13.43
C LYS A 185 -30.01 -11.96 -14.72
N ASP A 186 -30.24 -11.05 -15.67
CA ASP A 186 -30.92 -11.37 -16.92
C ASP A 186 -30.04 -12.20 -17.86
N ASN A 187 -28.73 -12.12 -17.70
CA ASN A 187 -27.72 -12.84 -18.49
C ASN A 187 -26.95 -13.87 -17.66
N ALA A 188 -27.55 -14.40 -16.58
CA ALA A 188 -26.91 -15.31 -15.63
C ALA A 188 -26.27 -16.54 -16.28
N THR A 189 -26.85 -17.06 -17.36
CA THR A 189 -26.31 -18.23 -18.06
C THR A 189 -24.95 -17.95 -18.67
N VAL A 190 -24.81 -16.85 -19.40
CA VAL A 190 -23.53 -16.51 -20.03
C VAL A 190 -22.49 -16.07 -18.99
N LEU A 191 -22.92 -15.39 -17.93
CA LEU A 191 -22.02 -15.01 -16.83
C LEU A 191 -21.40 -16.24 -16.16
N ARG A 192 -22.20 -17.29 -15.89
CA ARG A 192 -21.68 -18.56 -15.36
C ARG A 192 -20.75 -19.23 -16.36
N GLN A 193 -21.08 -19.24 -17.66
CA GLN A 193 -20.20 -19.81 -18.68
C GLN A 193 -18.84 -19.14 -18.73
N ILE A 194 -18.78 -17.80 -18.59
CA ILE A 194 -17.53 -17.04 -18.50
C ILE A 194 -16.71 -17.51 -17.31
N ALA A 195 -17.32 -17.58 -16.12
CA ALA A 195 -16.63 -17.97 -14.89
C ALA A 195 -16.20 -19.45 -14.90
N ASP A 196 -17.08 -20.36 -15.36
CA ASP A 196 -16.81 -21.81 -15.42
C ASP A 196 -15.66 -22.15 -16.38
N ALA A 197 -15.41 -21.30 -17.39
CA ALA A 197 -14.29 -21.43 -18.32
C ALA A 197 -12.96 -20.88 -17.76
N GLY A 198 -12.89 -20.50 -16.47
CA GLY A 198 -11.68 -20.02 -15.83
C GLY A 198 -11.38 -18.54 -16.04
N ASN A 199 -12.30 -17.77 -16.60
CA ASN A 199 -12.15 -16.33 -16.71
C ASN A 199 -12.52 -15.64 -15.40
N GLN A 200 -11.88 -14.51 -15.14
CA GLN A 200 -12.23 -13.66 -14.02
C GLN A 200 -13.44 -12.79 -14.36
N VAL A 201 -14.37 -12.67 -13.40
CA VAL A 201 -15.49 -11.73 -13.46
C VAL A 201 -15.26 -10.66 -12.39
N ALA A 202 -15.37 -9.41 -12.78
CA ALA A 202 -15.19 -8.24 -11.91
C ALA A 202 -16.27 -7.18 -12.20
N THR A 203 -16.39 -6.18 -11.35
CA THR A 203 -17.46 -5.18 -11.53
C THR A 203 -17.04 -4.00 -12.40
N HIS A 204 -17.97 -3.59 -13.29
CA HIS A 204 -17.94 -2.32 -14.03
C HIS A 204 -19.03 -1.37 -13.54
N SER A 205 -19.19 -1.28 -12.21
CA SER A 205 -20.28 -0.65 -11.49
C SER A 205 -21.64 -1.36 -11.66
N TYR A 206 -22.68 -0.87 -10.98
CA TYR A 206 -23.98 -1.50 -11.05
C TYR A 206 -24.78 -1.11 -12.31
N ASP A 207 -24.77 0.19 -12.71
CA ASP A 207 -25.56 0.70 -13.84
C ASP A 207 -24.72 1.43 -14.91
N HIS A 208 -23.38 1.20 -14.94
CA HIS A 208 -22.43 1.89 -15.80
C HIS A 208 -22.37 3.41 -15.51
N ALA A 209 -22.01 3.77 -14.29
CA ALA A 209 -22.08 5.11 -13.73
C ALA A 209 -21.01 6.08 -14.27
N GLU A 210 -21.05 6.41 -15.56
CA GLU A 210 -20.17 7.41 -16.21
C GLU A 210 -20.88 8.73 -16.55
N GLY A 211 -22.21 8.76 -16.50
CA GLY A 211 -23.02 9.95 -16.76
C GLY A 211 -23.44 10.17 -18.22
N SER A 212 -23.03 9.33 -19.16
CA SER A 212 -23.42 9.45 -20.58
C SER A 212 -24.67 8.63 -20.95
N ARG A 213 -25.04 7.66 -20.10
CA ARG A 213 -26.16 6.72 -20.31
C ARG A 213 -27.19 6.87 -19.18
N GLN A 214 -27.78 5.74 -18.76
CA GLN A 214 -28.80 5.72 -17.70
C GLN A 214 -28.21 5.93 -16.30
N GLY A 215 -26.95 5.55 -16.09
CA GLY A 215 -26.25 5.74 -14.83
C GLY A 215 -25.82 7.19 -14.60
N GLY A 216 -25.82 7.62 -13.35
CA GLY A 216 -25.23 8.90 -12.95
C GLY A 216 -23.70 8.88 -13.09
N ASN A 217 -23.05 10.04 -13.04
CA ASN A 217 -21.60 10.10 -13.02
C ASN A 217 -21.09 9.81 -11.59
N MET A 218 -20.42 8.69 -11.38
CA MET A 218 -19.96 8.25 -10.07
C MET A 218 -19.02 9.26 -9.40
N THR A 219 -18.20 9.99 -10.15
CA THR A 219 -17.31 11.02 -9.58
C THR A 219 -18.08 12.21 -8.97
N LEU A 220 -19.34 12.41 -9.36
CA LEU A 220 -20.19 13.48 -8.86
C LEU A 220 -21.21 13.01 -7.81
N MET A 221 -21.28 11.70 -7.54
CA MET A 221 -22.16 11.13 -6.53
C MET A 221 -21.66 11.41 -5.11
N PRO A 222 -22.55 11.52 -4.12
CA PRO A 222 -22.16 11.46 -2.71
C PRO A 222 -21.43 10.14 -2.37
N ALA A 223 -20.55 10.16 -1.37
CA ALA A 223 -19.75 9.00 -0.98
C ALA A 223 -20.55 7.71 -0.73
N ASN A 224 -21.70 7.81 -0.08
CA ASN A 224 -22.59 6.66 0.16
C ASN A 224 -23.19 6.08 -1.14
N GLU A 225 -23.44 6.89 -2.14
CA GLU A 225 -23.92 6.43 -3.43
C GLU A 225 -22.79 5.79 -4.26
N GLN A 226 -21.58 6.35 -4.21
CA GLN A 226 -20.38 5.74 -4.82
C GLN A 226 -20.13 4.33 -4.26
N ILE A 227 -20.18 4.18 -2.93
CA ILE A 227 -20.04 2.88 -2.28
C ILE A 227 -21.16 1.93 -2.70
N ALA A 228 -22.41 2.41 -2.70
CA ALA A 228 -23.56 1.59 -3.07
C ALA A 228 -23.50 1.12 -4.53
N GLU A 229 -23.01 1.95 -5.43
CA GLU A 229 -22.84 1.63 -6.85
C GLU A 229 -21.87 0.46 -7.06
N ILE A 230 -20.74 0.49 -6.36
CA ILE A 230 -19.73 -0.57 -6.46
C ILE A 230 -20.13 -1.83 -5.70
N THR A 231 -20.68 -1.71 -4.49
CA THR A 231 -21.11 -2.87 -3.71
C THR A 231 -22.26 -3.61 -4.37
N LYS A 232 -23.26 -2.91 -4.91
CA LYS A 232 -24.33 -3.52 -5.71
C LYS A 232 -23.82 -4.23 -6.96
N GLY A 233 -22.75 -3.69 -7.58
CA GLY A 233 -22.09 -4.35 -8.71
C GLY A 233 -21.50 -5.69 -8.32
N PHE A 234 -20.78 -5.77 -7.21
CA PHE A 234 -20.26 -7.02 -6.66
C PHE A 234 -21.38 -7.98 -6.26
N ASP A 235 -22.37 -7.50 -5.50
CA ASP A 235 -23.48 -8.31 -5.02
C ASP A 235 -24.23 -8.96 -6.20
N ALA A 236 -24.48 -8.22 -7.28
CA ALA A 236 -25.16 -8.75 -8.46
C ALA A 236 -24.38 -9.86 -9.17
N ILE A 237 -23.07 -9.80 -9.18
CA ILE A 237 -22.20 -10.88 -9.71
C ILE A 237 -22.27 -12.09 -8.77
N GLU A 238 -22.07 -11.87 -7.47
CA GLU A 238 -22.01 -12.91 -6.45
C GLU A 238 -23.35 -13.64 -6.29
N ASP A 239 -24.46 -12.95 -6.42
CA ASP A 239 -25.81 -13.55 -6.45
C ASP A 239 -25.99 -14.55 -7.60
N VAL A 240 -25.36 -14.29 -8.74
CA VAL A 240 -25.41 -15.19 -9.90
C VAL A 240 -24.42 -16.35 -9.76
N LEU A 241 -23.19 -16.05 -9.34
CA LEU A 241 -22.11 -17.04 -9.30
C LEU A 241 -22.15 -17.93 -8.05
N GLY A 242 -22.70 -17.42 -6.94
CA GLY A 242 -22.81 -18.15 -5.67
C GLY A 242 -21.54 -18.15 -4.81
N TYR A 243 -20.56 -17.34 -5.16
CA TYR A 243 -19.32 -17.16 -4.39
C TYR A 243 -18.82 -15.71 -4.47
N GLN A 244 -17.94 -15.33 -3.54
CA GLN A 244 -17.34 -14.01 -3.53
C GLN A 244 -16.27 -13.86 -4.60
N VAL A 245 -16.37 -12.78 -5.42
CA VAL A 245 -15.37 -12.46 -6.43
C VAL A 245 -14.27 -11.55 -5.87
N SER A 246 -13.14 -11.49 -6.55
CA SER A 246 -12.06 -10.56 -6.24
C SER A 246 -12.55 -9.12 -6.25
N ARG A 247 -12.08 -8.34 -5.27
CA ARG A 247 -12.50 -6.93 -5.11
C ARG A 247 -11.72 -5.99 -6.05
N VAL A 248 -11.56 -6.37 -7.30
CA VAL A 248 -11.09 -5.48 -8.34
C VAL A 248 -12.28 -4.89 -9.12
N MET A 249 -12.13 -3.68 -9.59
CA MET A 249 -13.14 -3.01 -10.39
C MET A 249 -12.51 -2.28 -11.57
N ARG A 250 -13.29 -1.93 -12.56
CA ARG A 250 -12.95 -0.90 -13.53
C ARG A 250 -14.01 0.19 -13.47
N ALA A 251 -13.55 1.45 -13.31
CA ALA A 251 -14.45 2.59 -13.31
C ALA A 251 -14.97 2.86 -14.73
N PRO A 252 -16.29 3.01 -14.94
CA PRO A 252 -16.84 3.36 -16.23
C PRO A 252 -16.21 4.62 -16.83
N GLY A 253 -15.78 4.52 -18.10
CA GLY A 253 -15.11 5.62 -18.81
C GLY A 253 -13.73 5.99 -18.25
N GLY A 254 -13.14 5.19 -17.38
CA GLY A 254 -11.88 5.51 -16.70
C GLY A 254 -11.99 6.65 -15.67
N ASN A 255 -13.19 6.93 -15.21
CA ASN A 255 -13.47 8.02 -14.26
C ASN A 255 -13.15 7.61 -12.82
N TYR A 256 -11.86 7.46 -12.49
CA TYR A 256 -11.37 7.11 -11.15
C TYR A 256 -10.35 8.11 -10.65
N TYR A 257 -10.82 9.19 -10.04
CA TYR A 257 -10.00 10.29 -9.54
C TYR A 257 -10.70 11.08 -8.44
N GLY A 258 -9.94 11.96 -7.80
CA GLY A 258 -10.43 12.85 -6.74
C GLY A 258 -10.80 12.10 -5.45
N PRO A 259 -11.74 12.64 -4.64
CA PRO A 259 -12.12 12.07 -3.35
C PRO A 259 -12.74 10.65 -3.44
N MET A 260 -13.32 10.29 -4.60
CA MET A 260 -13.91 8.98 -4.82
C MET A 260 -12.91 7.83 -4.60
N VAL A 261 -11.65 8.06 -4.94
CA VAL A 261 -10.59 7.05 -4.79
C VAL A 261 -10.42 6.65 -3.32
N GLU A 262 -10.37 7.64 -2.42
CA GLU A 262 -10.33 7.39 -0.98
C GLU A 262 -11.64 6.75 -0.48
N THR A 263 -12.78 7.25 -0.95
CA THR A 263 -14.11 6.73 -0.60
C THR A 263 -14.22 5.24 -0.90
N LEU A 264 -13.73 4.79 -2.05
CA LEU A 264 -13.85 3.39 -2.49
C LEU A 264 -12.72 2.50 -1.97
N SER A 265 -11.67 3.04 -1.37
CA SER A 265 -10.50 2.28 -0.92
C SER A 265 -10.80 1.13 0.05
N SER A 266 -11.89 1.23 0.81
CA SER A 266 -12.35 0.15 1.71
C SER A 266 -13.19 -0.92 1.01
N GLN A 267 -13.62 -0.69 -0.22
CA GLN A 267 -14.50 -1.58 -0.99
C GLN A 267 -13.74 -2.35 -2.06
N VAL A 268 -12.64 -1.78 -2.57
CA VAL A 268 -11.88 -2.35 -3.68
C VAL A 268 -10.42 -2.57 -3.31
N LYS A 269 -9.88 -3.70 -3.78
CA LYS A 269 -8.45 -4.04 -3.67
C LYS A 269 -7.63 -3.20 -4.64
N ALA A 270 -8.14 -3.03 -5.86
CA ALA A 270 -7.53 -2.22 -6.92
C ALA A 270 -8.60 -1.78 -7.92
N GLU A 271 -8.40 -0.62 -8.51
CA GLU A 271 -9.08 -0.23 -9.74
C GLU A 271 -8.17 -0.52 -10.91
N ILE A 272 -8.74 -1.01 -12.01
CA ILE A 272 -8.01 -1.52 -13.17
C ILE A 272 -8.32 -0.69 -14.39
N GLY A 273 -7.36 0.11 -14.81
CA GLY A 273 -7.37 0.79 -16.09
C GLY A 273 -6.86 -0.08 -17.22
N TRP A 274 -6.15 0.53 -18.17
CA TRP A 274 -5.59 -0.16 -19.33
C TRP A 274 -4.31 0.54 -19.83
N ASP A 275 -3.46 -0.22 -20.51
CA ASP A 275 -2.27 0.28 -21.21
C ASP A 275 -2.54 0.41 -22.72
N VAL A 276 -3.36 -0.49 -23.26
CA VAL A 276 -3.72 -0.52 -24.68
C VAL A 276 -5.23 -0.34 -24.81
N ASP A 277 -5.66 0.81 -25.34
CA ASP A 277 -7.05 1.05 -25.75
C ASP A 277 -7.21 0.65 -27.21
N THR A 278 -8.00 -0.39 -27.46
CA THR A 278 -8.28 -0.86 -28.82
C THR A 278 -9.20 0.08 -29.60
N LEU A 279 -9.91 0.98 -28.93
CA LEU A 279 -10.98 1.83 -29.45
C LEU A 279 -12.09 1.06 -30.17
N ASP A 280 -12.26 -0.22 -29.84
CA ASP A 280 -13.26 -1.10 -30.46
C ASP A 280 -14.69 -0.60 -30.28
N TRP A 281 -14.95 0.12 -29.18
CA TRP A 281 -16.22 0.81 -28.91
C TRP A 281 -16.59 1.81 -30.02
N SER A 282 -15.62 2.41 -30.69
CA SER A 282 -15.81 3.36 -31.80
C SER A 282 -15.98 2.67 -33.16
N ARG A 283 -15.75 1.36 -33.23
CA ARG A 283 -15.81 0.54 -34.46
C ARG A 283 -14.91 1.03 -35.59
N PRO A 284 -13.59 1.16 -35.33
CA PRO A 284 -12.63 1.75 -36.27
C PRO A 284 -12.26 0.83 -37.45
N GLY A 285 -12.78 -0.38 -37.49
CA GLY A 285 -12.45 -1.46 -38.41
C GLY A 285 -11.59 -2.54 -37.78
N VAL A 286 -11.74 -3.77 -38.27
CA VAL A 286 -11.07 -4.96 -37.71
C VAL A 286 -9.54 -4.79 -37.70
N ASP A 287 -8.95 -4.36 -38.81
CA ASP A 287 -7.48 -4.19 -38.91
C ASP A 287 -6.93 -3.19 -37.89
N ALA A 288 -7.67 -2.12 -37.63
CA ALA A 288 -7.24 -1.12 -36.64
C ALA A 288 -7.24 -1.70 -35.22
N ILE A 289 -8.22 -2.52 -34.86
CA ILE A 289 -8.30 -3.20 -33.58
C ILE A 289 -7.16 -4.23 -33.47
N VAL A 290 -6.95 -5.06 -34.52
CA VAL A 290 -5.86 -6.05 -34.56
C VAL A 290 -4.51 -5.39 -34.32
N GLN A 291 -4.22 -4.29 -34.99
CA GLN A 291 -2.94 -3.57 -34.84
C GLN A 291 -2.72 -3.08 -33.41
N ARG A 292 -3.77 -2.61 -32.74
CA ARG A 292 -3.69 -2.16 -31.35
C ARG A 292 -3.47 -3.35 -30.41
N ILE A 293 -4.20 -4.46 -30.57
CA ILE A 293 -3.97 -5.67 -29.78
C ILE A 293 -2.54 -6.16 -29.94
N LEU A 294 -2.03 -6.21 -31.19
CA LEU A 294 -0.66 -6.67 -31.48
C LEU A 294 0.45 -5.72 -31.02
N SER A 295 0.13 -4.47 -30.65
CA SER A 295 1.11 -3.52 -30.11
C SER A 295 1.43 -3.73 -28.63
N VAL A 296 0.74 -4.66 -27.95
CA VAL A 296 0.85 -4.92 -26.52
C VAL A 296 2.28 -5.35 -26.13
N GLN A 297 2.69 -4.94 -24.93
CA GLN A 297 3.96 -5.34 -24.33
C GLN A 297 3.70 -6.22 -23.09
N PRO A 298 4.70 -7.01 -22.62
CA PRO A 298 4.56 -7.78 -21.39
C PRO A 298 4.10 -6.94 -20.20
N GLY A 299 3.19 -7.48 -19.40
CA GLY A 299 2.62 -6.81 -18.22
C GLY A 299 1.44 -5.91 -18.52
N GLN A 300 1.13 -5.65 -19.78
CA GLN A 300 0.09 -4.69 -20.16
C GLN A 300 -1.33 -5.29 -20.13
N ILE A 301 -2.30 -4.40 -19.92
CA ILE A 301 -3.74 -4.67 -19.91
C ILE A 301 -4.37 -4.07 -21.16
N VAL A 302 -5.12 -4.89 -21.89
CA VAL A 302 -5.81 -4.50 -23.14
C VAL A 302 -7.28 -4.25 -22.85
N LEU A 303 -7.77 -3.05 -23.17
CA LEU A 303 -9.18 -2.69 -23.10
C LEU A 303 -9.91 -3.07 -24.39
N MET A 304 -10.95 -3.85 -24.23
CA MET A 304 -11.95 -4.19 -25.25
C MET A 304 -13.33 -4.22 -24.60
N HIS A 305 -14.37 -4.48 -25.38
CA HIS A 305 -15.75 -4.55 -24.92
C HIS A 305 -16.43 -5.81 -25.44
N ASP A 306 -17.20 -6.47 -24.56
CA ASP A 306 -18.09 -7.58 -24.95
C ASP A 306 -19.57 -7.18 -24.93
N GLY A 307 -19.88 -5.99 -24.41
CA GLY A 307 -21.22 -5.40 -24.34
C GLY A 307 -21.31 -3.96 -24.82
N GLY A 308 -22.41 -3.30 -24.51
CA GLY A 308 -22.64 -1.90 -24.81
C GLY A 308 -22.89 -1.56 -26.30
N GLY A 309 -23.16 -2.55 -27.15
CA GLY A 309 -23.44 -2.38 -28.58
C GLY A 309 -22.93 -3.53 -29.43
N GLU A 310 -22.86 -3.30 -30.74
CA GLU A 310 -22.34 -4.29 -31.70
C GLU A 310 -20.84 -4.46 -31.53
N ARG A 311 -20.37 -5.73 -31.38
CA ARG A 311 -18.96 -6.08 -31.15
C ARG A 311 -18.38 -7.05 -32.18
N ASN A 312 -18.99 -7.15 -33.37
CA ASN A 312 -18.51 -8.05 -34.43
C ASN A 312 -17.06 -7.76 -34.83
N GLN A 313 -16.66 -6.47 -34.86
CA GLN A 313 -15.27 -6.10 -35.18
C GLN A 313 -14.29 -6.56 -34.08
N THR A 314 -14.67 -6.49 -32.81
CA THR A 314 -13.89 -7.00 -31.68
C THR A 314 -13.72 -8.52 -31.79
N VAL A 315 -14.80 -9.26 -32.04
CA VAL A 315 -14.80 -10.71 -32.23
C VAL A 315 -13.88 -11.12 -33.37
N GLU A 316 -14.01 -10.50 -34.54
CA GLU A 316 -13.16 -10.81 -35.69
C GLU A 316 -11.68 -10.42 -35.45
N ALA A 317 -11.42 -9.31 -34.80
CA ALA A 317 -10.07 -8.90 -34.46
C ALA A 317 -9.38 -9.90 -33.51
N LEU A 318 -10.11 -10.43 -32.52
CA LEU A 318 -9.57 -11.46 -31.62
C LEU A 318 -9.22 -12.75 -32.34
N ARG A 319 -10.04 -13.21 -33.31
CA ARG A 319 -9.73 -14.39 -34.14
C ARG A 319 -8.42 -14.26 -34.89
N ILE A 320 -8.05 -13.04 -35.27
CA ILE A 320 -6.83 -12.74 -36.01
C ILE A 320 -5.64 -12.54 -35.06
N ALA A 321 -5.83 -11.77 -33.98
CA ALA A 321 -4.74 -11.32 -33.13
C ALA A 321 -4.25 -12.37 -32.14
N LEU A 322 -5.15 -13.16 -31.50
CA LEU A 322 -4.75 -14.09 -30.46
C LEU A 322 -3.80 -15.17 -30.94
N PRO A 323 -4.05 -15.86 -32.08
CA PRO A 323 -3.09 -16.84 -32.60
C PRO A 323 -1.71 -16.24 -32.85
N GLN A 324 -1.64 -15.00 -33.35
CA GLN A 324 -0.36 -14.34 -33.64
C GLN A 324 0.40 -14.01 -32.34
N LEU A 325 -0.28 -13.54 -31.29
CA LEU A 325 0.35 -13.31 -29.99
C LEU A 325 0.84 -14.62 -29.36
N ARG A 326 0.10 -15.71 -29.50
CA ARG A 326 0.54 -17.06 -29.06
C ARG A 326 1.81 -17.50 -29.79
N GLU A 327 1.87 -17.33 -31.09
CA GLU A 327 3.09 -17.63 -31.87
C GLU A 327 4.29 -16.80 -31.41
N GLN A 328 4.06 -15.56 -30.96
CA GLN A 328 5.09 -14.71 -30.36
C GLN A 328 5.45 -15.14 -28.93
N GLY A 329 4.77 -16.12 -28.36
CA GLY A 329 5.02 -16.66 -27.02
C GLY A 329 4.28 -15.94 -25.90
N TYR A 330 3.27 -15.13 -26.19
CA TYR A 330 2.42 -14.52 -25.15
C TYR A 330 1.47 -15.54 -24.53
N ARG A 331 1.26 -15.39 -23.23
CA ARG A 331 0.23 -16.05 -22.43
C ARG A 331 -0.81 -15.03 -21.99
N PHE A 332 -2.05 -15.43 -21.95
CA PHE A 332 -3.18 -14.59 -21.58
C PHE A 332 -3.66 -15.01 -20.20
N VAL A 333 -3.58 -14.10 -19.25
CA VAL A 333 -3.89 -14.34 -17.86
C VAL A 333 -5.02 -13.40 -17.39
N THR A 334 -5.66 -13.76 -16.29
CA THR A 334 -6.62 -12.87 -15.63
C THR A 334 -5.90 -11.67 -15.00
N VAL A 335 -6.65 -10.63 -14.67
CA VAL A 335 -6.09 -9.48 -13.94
C VAL A 335 -5.54 -9.91 -12.58
N ASP A 336 -6.23 -10.78 -11.83
CA ASP A 336 -5.74 -11.24 -10.54
C ASP A 336 -4.40 -11.98 -10.66
N GLU A 337 -4.22 -12.83 -11.67
CA GLU A 337 -2.94 -13.49 -11.95
C GLU A 337 -1.87 -12.49 -12.36
N LEU A 338 -2.21 -11.46 -13.15
CA LEU A 338 -1.27 -10.42 -13.54
C LEU A 338 -0.82 -9.56 -12.35
N LEU A 339 -1.71 -9.31 -11.38
CA LEU A 339 -1.38 -8.56 -10.17
C LEU A 339 -0.36 -9.27 -9.27
N GLU A 340 -0.16 -10.58 -9.42
CA GLU A 340 0.86 -11.34 -8.67
C GLU A 340 2.29 -10.93 -9.03
N TYR A 341 2.51 -10.34 -10.21
CA TYR A 341 3.82 -9.83 -10.63
C TYR A 341 4.25 -8.55 -9.90
N GLY A 342 3.31 -7.75 -9.41
CA GLY A 342 3.61 -6.56 -8.60
C GLY A 342 4.30 -5.42 -9.35
N VAL A 343 4.97 -4.57 -8.59
CA VAL A 343 5.67 -3.36 -9.08
C VAL A 343 7.15 -3.68 -9.27
N ALA A 344 7.79 -3.09 -10.29
CA ALA A 344 9.24 -3.22 -10.52
C ALA A 344 10.03 -2.84 -9.26
N GLY A 345 10.89 -3.76 -8.80
CA GLY A 345 11.85 -3.49 -7.73
C GLY A 345 11.37 -3.73 -6.30
N ASN A 346 10.27 -4.44 -6.10
CA ASN A 346 9.85 -4.95 -4.78
C ASN A 346 10.14 -6.44 -4.62
#